data_d386e11e5636da659c2f2c3c30608397
#
_entry.id   d386e11e5636da659c2f2c3c30608397
#
_cell.length_a   1.000
_cell.length_b   1.000
_cell.length_c   1.000
_cell.angle_alpha   90.00
_cell.angle_beta   90.00
_cell.angle_gamma   90.00
#
_symmetry.space_group_name_H-M   'P 1'
#
loop_
_entity.id
_entity.type
_entity.pdbx_description
1 polymer ?
#
loop_
_entity_poly.entity_id
_entity_poly.type
_entity_poly.pdbx_seq_one_letter_code
_entity_poly.pdbx_strand_id
1 'polypeptide(L)'
;MTKKFIVLFIMLLLPVMIWAQNSVTFDFSESFKKDSVLAVMEKDGITLKLSAKPGKDSSPKYTELNKLHFLKLDSDGILTLEGEATITSIVIIISDERRRLKVYNDNSKVSCVKASNRSSFYKQEWTGEADRVSFEALGSQGVYINSIKVTFNKDVSLAVSSAERATLYYSDRSFIIPEGIVARTYKIEGNVLSRSREYKKGDVLPKGTAVVLEAKEGKYIFEETSKTGETDPHNALCGSDSTTITSGGEVYYVFGKGSNGVGFYWKKANGEAFTTEAHKAYLVYTPSKTTNAKSFLGFDVALEIQGPTVIEKTTFDGPIYNLAGQRVDKDYKGIIIVNGKKYLNR
;
A
#
# COMPACT_ATOMS: atom_id res chain seq x y z
N MET A 1 -62.13 1.81 21.19
CA MET A 1 -60.86 1.07 21.37
C MET A 1 -59.93 1.43 20.22
N THR A 2 -59.05 2.40 20.43
CA THR A 2 -58.08 2.88 19.41
C THR A 2 -56.77 2.13 19.58
N LYS A 3 -56.43 1.29 18.61
CA LYS A 3 -55.16 0.56 18.57
C LYS A 3 -54.04 1.55 18.19
N LYS A 4 -53.12 1.86 19.12
CA LYS A 4 -51.89 2.60 18.88
C LYS A 4 -50.91 1.65 18.18
N PHE A 5 -50.56 1.95 16.93
CA PHE A 5 -49.42 1.35 16.22
C PHE A 5 -48.15 2.01 16.74
N ILE A 6 -47.32 1.24 17.42
CA ILE A 6 -45.93 1.64 17.76
C ILE A 6 -45.07 1.27 16.54
N VAL A 7 -44.65 2.28 15.78
CA VAL A 7 -43.63 2.11 14.72
C VAL A 7 -42.27 2.09 15.41
N LEU A 8 -41.68 0.89 15.50
CA LEU A 8 -40.31 0.71 15.99
C LEU A 8 -39.34 1.13 14.86
N PHE A 9 -38.75 2.31 15.01
CA PHE A 9 -37.70 2.79 14.12
C PHE A 9 -36.41 2.05 14.45
N ILE A 10 -36.12 0.96 13.76
CA ILE A 10 -34.80 0.29 13.82
C ILE A 10 -33.80 1.17 13.09
N MET A 11 -33.09 2.00 13.85
CA MET A 11 -31.96 2.77 13.36
C MET A 11 -30.85 1.77 13.07
N LEU A 12 -30.67 1.45 11.78
CA LEU A 12 -29.57 0.62 11.31
C LEU A 12 -28.27 1.41 11.56
N LEU A 13 -27.60 1.11 12.67
CA LEU A 13 -26.23 1.57 12.94
C LEU A 13 -25.32 0.85 11.93
N LEU A 14 -25.16 1.44 10.75
CA LEU A 14 -24.03 1.10 9.91
C LEU A 14 -22.76 1.42 10.72
N PRO A 15 -21.82 0.48 10.86
CA PRO A 15 -20.53 0.80 11.47
C PRO A 15 -19.89 1.87 10.57
N VAL A 16 -19.86 3.09 11.06
CA VAL A 16 -18.97 4.12 10.49
C VAL A 16 -17.56 3.59 10.79
N MET A 17 -16.92 3.01 9.79
CA MET A 17 -15.49 2.71 9.87
C MET A 17 -14.80 4.05 10.03
N ILE A 18 -14.46 4.40 11.27
CA ILE A 18 -13.57 5.51 11.57
C ILE A 18 -12.19 5.02 11.16
N TRP A 19 -11.80 5.33 9.94
CA TRP A 19 -10.43 5.17 9.46
C TRP A 19 -9.55 5.98 10.40
N ALA A 20 -8.51 5.39 10.94
CA ALA A 20 -7.52 6.10 11.74
C ALA A 20 -6.77 7.08 10.81
N GLN A 21 -7.32 8.27 10.63
CA GLN A 21 -6.67 9.32 9.86
C GLN A 21 -5.46 9.83 10.60
N ASN A 22 -4.28 9.60 10.03
CA ASN A 22 -3.06 10.21 10.53
C ASN A 22 -3.06 11.71 10.22
N SER A 23 -2.50 12.51 11.11
CA SER A 23 -2.35 13.93 10.85
C SER A 23 -1.07 14.48 11.44
N VAL A 24 -0.46 15.42 10.75
CA VAL A 24 0.71 16.17 11.18
C VAL A 24 0.37 17.65 11.19
N THR A 25 0.94 18.40 12.13
CA THR A 25 0.79 19.86 12.19
C THR A 25 2.16 20.52 12.12
N PHE A 26 2.33 21.42 11.15
CA PHE A 26 3.41 22.38 11.07
C PHE A 26 2.94 23.66 11.75
N ASP A 27 3.50 23.98 12.90
CA ASP A 27 3.13 25.13 13.71
C ASP A 27 4.21 26.22 13.58
N PHE A 28 3.81 27.42 13.21
CA PHE A 28 4.69 28.57 13.03
C PHE A 28 4.44 29.65 14.09
N SER A 29 3.63 29.35 15.12
CA SER A 29 3.31 30.27 16.20
C SER A 29 4.42 30.39 17.26
N GLU A 30 5.35 29.46 17.28
CA GLU A 30 6.51 29.51 18.18
C GLU A 30 7.55 30.51 17.70
N SER A 31 8.41 30.99 18.61
CA SER A 31 9.44 31.96 18.31
C SER A 31 10.56 31.36 17.46
N PHE A 32 10.53 31.60 16.18
CA PHE A 32 11.65 31.36 15.29
C PHE A 32 12.52 32.60 15.14
N LYS A 33 13.76 32.42 14.70
CA LYS A 33 14.62 33.55 14.37
C LYS A 33 14.00 34.33 13.22
N LYS A 34 13.62 35.59 13.49
CA LYS A 34 13.03 36.49 12.50
C LYS A 34 13.87 36.53 11.23
N ASP A 35 13.20 36.53 10.08
CA ASP A 35 13.81 36.56 8.75
C ASP A 35 14.66 35.32 8.38
N SER A 36 14.58 34.22 9.17
CA SER A 36 15.17 32.95 8.75
C SER A 36 14.42 32.39 7.54
N VAL A 37 15.19 31.96 6.53
CA VAL A 37 14.62 31.31 5.33
C VAL A 37 14.31 29.85 5.66
N LEU A 38 13.10 29.43 5.36
CA LEU A 38 12.70 28.05 5.44
C LEU A 38 12.57 27.51 4.01
N ALA A 39 13.33 26.46 3.70
CA ALA A 39 13.23 25.80 2.39
C ALA A 39 12.41 24.51 2.47
N VAL A 40 12.67 23.69 3.48
CA VAL A 40 12.06 22.35 3.64
C VAL A 40 11.87 22.03 5.13
N MET A 41 10.72 21.47 5.46
CA MET A 41 10.44 20.79 6.75
C MET A 41 9.87 19.41 6.48
N GLU A 42 10.29 18.43 7.26
CA GLU A 42 9.76 17.08 7.21
C GLU A 42 9.21 16.69 8.58
N LYS A 43 8.02 16.10 8.62
CA LYS A 43 7.39 15.59 9.83
C LYS A 43 6.41 14.47 9.50
N ASP A 44 6.57 13.32 10.17
CA ASP A 44 5.70 12.15 10.03
C ASP A 44 5.50 11.66 8.57
N GLY A 45 6.56 11.78 7.74
CA GLY A 45 6.54 11.39 6.34
C GLY A 45 5.86 12.38 5.39
N ILE A 46 5.45 13.55 5.90
CA ILE A 46 4.98 14.67 5.10
C ILE A 46 6.07 15.74 5.03
N THR A 47 6.43 16.11 3.82
CA THR A 47 7.40 17.16 3.53
C THR A 47 6.67 18.42 3.11
N LEU A 48 6.97 19.52 3.78
CA LEU A 48 6.59 20.87 3.40
C LEU A 48 7.79 21.52 2.70
N LYS A 49 7.60 21.95 1.46
CA LYS A 49 8.61 22.64 0.65
C LYS A 49 8.12 24.05 0.30
N LEU A 50 9.04 24.99 0.34
CA LEU A 50 8.80 26.37 -0.06
C LEU A 50 9.75 26.72 -1.20
N SER A 51 9.20 27.24 -2.29
CA SER A 51 9.96 27.62 -3.49
C SER A 51 9.40 28.89 -4.11
N ALA A 52 10.15 29.49 -5.02
CA ALA A 52 9.64 30.55 -5.90
C ALA A 52 8.86 29.96 -7.08
N LYS A 53 7.95 30.73 -7.66
CA LYS A 53 7.40 30.46 -8.98
C LYS A 53 8.49 30.49 -10.05
N PRO A 54 8.32 29.78 -11.16
CA PRO A 54 9.30 29.79 -12.26
C PRO A 54 9.63 31.24 -12.72
N GLY A 55 10.92 31.57 -12.73
CA GLY A 55 11.41 32.89 -13.14
C GLY A 55 11.18 33.99 -12.11
N LYS A 56 10.90 33.68 -10.88
CA LYS A 56 10.72 34.60 -9.76
C LYS A 56 11.68 34.31 -8.62
N ASP A 57 12.02 35.35 -7.88
CA ASP A 57 12.76 35.25 -6.62
C ASP A 57 11.76 35.40 -5.46
N SER A 58 11.51 34.34 -4.74
CA SER A 58 10.70 34.34 -3.53
C SER A 58 11.48 33.68 -2.42
N SER A 59 11.60 34.37 -1.32
CA SER A 59 12.22 33.82 -0.11
C SER A 59 11.19 33.78 1.00
N PRO A 60 10.42 32.67 1.09
CA PRO A 60 9.51 32.49 2.21
C PRO A 60 10.29 32.54 3.53
N LYS A 61 9.76 33.27 4.51
CA LYS A 61 10.48 33.52 5.74
C LYS A 61 9.57 33.54 6.95
N TYR A 62 10.15 33.26 8.09
CA TYR A 62 9.51 33.54 9.36
C TYR A 62 9.42 35.05 9.58
N THR A 63 8.27 35.50 10.01
CA THR A 63 8.03 36.92 10.30
C THR A 63 7.21 37.08 11.55
N GLU A 64 7.30 38.25 12.15
CA GLU A 64 6.49 38.69 13.28
C GLU A 64 5.53 39.78 12.85
N LEU A 65 4.25 39.62 13.18
CA LEU A 65 3.22 40.59 12.96
C LEU A 65 2.39 40.76 14.25
N ASN A 66 2.37 41.96 14.84
CA ASN A 66 1.64 42.24 16.08
C ASN A 66 2.03 41.29 17.26
N LYS A 67 3.31 40.97 17.42
CA LYS A 67 3.87 40.03 18.42
C LYS A 67 3.44 38.58 18.20
N LEU A 68 2.92 38.23 17.05
CA LEU A 68 2.61 36.87 16.66
C LEU A 68 3.56 36.41 15.55
N HIS A 69 3.93 35.16 15.57
CA HIS A 69 4.86 34.55 14.61
C HIS A 69 4.09 33.85 13.48
N PHE A 70 4.61 33.94 12.27
CA PHE A 70 4.01 33.36 11.06
C PHE A 70 5.08 32.90 10.08
N LEU A 71 4.70 31.95 9.24
CA LEU A 71 5.35 31.72 7.96
C LEU A 71 4.72 32.69 6.94
N LYS A 72 5.51 33.59 6.35
CA LYS A 72 5.07 34.47 5.25
C LYS A 72 5.35 33.81 3.92
N LEU A 73 4.29 33.52 3.15
CA LEU A 73 4.38 33.11 1.76
C LEU A 73 4.11 34.34 0.89
N ASP A 74 5.12 34.80 0.15
CA ASP A 74 4.96 35.92 -0.76
C ASP A 74 4.13 35.56 -1.99
N SER A 75 3.67 36.57 -2.76
CA SER A 75 2.82 36.38 -3.95
C SER A 75 3.48 35.54 -5.05
N ASP A 76 4.80 35.53 -5.11
CA ASP A 76 5.60 34.73 -6.05
C ASP A 76 6.10 33.40 -5.44
N GLY A 77 5.67 33.07 -4.23
CA GLY A 77 6.00 31.85 -3.54
C GLY A 77 5.04 30.70 -3.83
N ILE A 78 5.56 29.49 -3.74
CA ILE A 78 4.79 28.23 -3.76
C ILE A 78 5.08 27.47 -2.48
N LEU A 79 4.01 27.01 -1.81
CA LEU A 79 4.04 26.10 -0.70
C LEU A 79 3.58 24.72 -1.21
N THR A 80 4.43 23.71 -1.10
CA THR A 80 4.13 22.35 -1.51
C THR A 80 4.12 21.43 -0.30
N LEU A 81 3.08 20.63 -0.19
CA LEU A 81 2.97 19.51 0.76
C LEU A 81 2.99 18.22 -0.05
N GLU A 82 3.89 17.31 0.27
CA GLU A 82 4.04 16.02 -0.41
C GLU A 82 4.46 14.92 0.56
N GLY A 83 4.19 13.68 0.20
CA GLY A 83 4.59 12.51 1.00
C GLY A 83 4.31 11.22 0.25
N GLU A 84 4.75 10.10 0.82
CA GLU A 84 4.41 8.76 0.30
C GLU A 84 2.95 8.38 0.59
N ALA A 85 2.34 9.04 1.58
CA ALA A 85 0.96 8.84 1.98
C ALA A 85 0.00 9.71 1.16
N THR A 86 -1.20 9.21 0.90
CA THR A 86 -2.26 9.98 0.23
C THR A 86 -2.79 11.07 1.16
N ILE A 87 -2.56 12.34 0.82
CA ILE A 87 -3.10 13.50 1.54
C ILE A 87 -4.61 13.59 1.25
N THR A 88 -5.41 13.64 2.30
CA THR A 88 -6.89 13.69 2.19
C THR A 88 -7.48 15.02 2.60
N SER A 89 -6.79 15.77 3.47
CA SER A 89 -7.20 17.13 3.84
C SER A 89 -6.01 17.97 4.26
N ILE A 90 -6.05 19.26 3.92
CA ILE A 90 -5.07 20.26 4.38
C ILE A 90 -5.85 21.43 4.97
N VAL A 91 -5.62 21.70 6.25
CA VAL A 91 -6.17 22.84 6.97
C VAL A 91 -5.07 23.85 7.24
N ILE A 92 -5.23 25.06 6.71
CA ILE A 92 -4.25 26.17 6.86
C ILE A 92 -4.89 27.28 7.65
N ILE A 93 -4.24 27.70 8.72
CA ILE A 93 -4.67 28.83 9.56
C ILE A 93 -3.91 30.08 9.10
N ILE A 94 -4.64 31.09 8.68
CA ILE A 94 -4.11 32.36 8.16
C ILE A 94 -4.59 33.53 9.01
N SER A 95 -3.87 34.68 8.94
CA SER A 95 -4.16 35.87 9.76
C SER A 95 -5.19 36.84 9.17
N ASP A 96 -5.49 36.73 7.87
CA ASP A 96 -6.37 37.74 7.18
C ASP A 96 -7.16 37.05 6.06
N GLU A 97 -8.49 37.18 6.07
CA GLU A 97 -9.38 36.58 5.05
C GLU A 97 -9.18 37.14 3.64
N ARG A 98 -8.60 38.32 3.51
CA ARG A 98 -8.30 38.96 2.22
C ARG A 98 -7.03 38.42 1.59
N ARG A 99 -6.18 37.74 2.37
CA ARG A 99 -4.89 37.15 1.98
C ARG A 99 -4.99 35.65 1.93
N ARG A 100 -5.63 35.12 0.88
CA ARG A 100 -5.96 33.70 0.74
C ARG A 100 -4.93 32.96 -0.10
N LEU A 101 -4.96 31.65 0.05
CA LEU A 101 -4.27 30.70 -0.80
C LEU A 101 -5.26 30.11 -1.82
N LYS A 102 -4.75 29.73 -2.97
CA LYS A 102 -5.40 28.84 -3.94
C LYS A 102 -4.46 27.70 -4.29
N VAL A 103 -5.01 26.63 -4.84
CA VAL A 103 -4.18 25.54 -5.34
C VAL A 103 -3.42 26.01 -6.58
N TYR A 104 -2.13 25.71 -6.63
CA TYR A 104 -1.24 26.13 -7.72
C TYR A 104 -1.50 25.27 -8.96
N ASN A 105 -1.74 25.94 -10.10
CA ASN A 105 -2.07 25.30 -11.38
C ASN A 105 -3.29 24.37 -11.36
N ASP A 106 -4.21 24.57 -10.40
CA ASP A 106 -5.43 23.78 -10.28
C ASP A 106 -6.61 24.69 -9.91
N ASN A 107 -7.80 24.32 -10.35
CA ASN A 107 -9.06 25.01 -10.04
C ASN A 107 -9.77 24.43 -8.81
N SER A 108 -9.13 23.54 -8.06
CA SER A 108 -9.68 22.98 -6.82
C SER A 108 -10.01 24.08 -5.83
N LYS A 109 -11.21 24.00 -5.27
CA LYS A 109 -11.69 25.01 -4.33
C LYS A 109 -10.99 24.86 -2.98
N VAL A 110 -10.50 25.97 -2.46
CA VAL A 110 -10.05 26.10 -1.07
C VAL A 110 -11.11 26.92 -0.33
N SER A 111 -11.75 26.32 0.66
CA SER A 111 -12.72 27.03 1.49
C SER A 111 -12.01 28.10 2.34
N CYS A 112 -12.72 29.11 2.80
CA CYS A 112 -12.17 30.09 3.76
C CYS A 112 -13.27 30.51 4.73
N VAL A 113 -13.11 30.17 5.98
CA VAL A 113 -14.05 30.48 7.05
C VAL A 113 -13.30 31.01 8.28
N LYS A 114 -13.97 31.74 9.15
CA LYS A 114 -13.38 32.16 10.43
C LYS A 114 -13.03 30.97 11.27
N ALA A 115 -11.83 30.91 11.83
CA ALA A 115 -11.33 29.73 12.58
C ALA A 115 -12.16 29.45 13.84
N SER A 116 -12.64 30.50 14.50
CA SER A 116 -13.66 30.45 15.54
C SER A 116 -14.34 31.81 15.67
N ASN A 117 -15.51 31.88 16.32
CA ASN A 117 -16.23 33.13 16.52
C ASN A 117 -15.48 34.20 17.32
N ARG A 118 -14.43 33.80 18.08
CA ARG A 118 -13.59 34.68 18.89
C ARG A 118 -12.18 34.86 18.34
N SER A 119 -11.86 34.27 17.17
CA SER A 119 -10.52 34.29 16.58
C SER A 119 -10.41 35.42 15.54
N SER A 120 -9.23 36.03 15.49
CA SER A 120 -8.80 36.88 14.36
C SER A 120 -8.21 36.07 13.21
N PHE A 121 -8.18 34.74 13.33
CA PHE A 121 -7.63 33.82 12.34
C PHE A 121 -8.73 33.26 11.45
N TYR A 122 -8.35 32.84 10.25
CA TYR A 122 -9.20 32.23 9.26
C TYR A 122 -8.67 30.84 8.90
N LYS A 123 -9.57 29.87 8.77
CA LYS A 123 -9.28 28.51 8.34
C LYS A 123 -9.52 28.42 6.85
N GLN A 124 -8.51 28.04 6.10
CA GLN A 124 -8.62 27.57 4.74
C GLN A 124 -8.52 26.05 4.72
N GLU A 125 -9.33 25.38 3.92
CA GLU A 125 -9.36 23.94 3.85
C GLU A 125 -9.43 23.46 2.41
N TRP A 126 -8.53 22.56 2.06
CA TRP A 126 -8.54 21.75 0.86
C TRP A 126 -8.88 20.32 1.26
N THR A 127 -9.71 19.63 0.46
CA THR A 127 -10.03 18.22 0.60
C THR A 127 -9.93 17.55 -0.76
N GLY A 128 -9.39 16.34 -0.80
CA GLY A 128 -9.17 15.57 -2.02
C GLY A 128 -8.36 14.33 -1.74
N GLU A 129 -7.79 13.74 -2.78
CA GLU A 129 -6.84 12.63 -2.68
C GLU A 129 -5.65 12.96 -3.59
N ALA A 130 -4.47 13.17 -3.00
CA ALA A 130 -3.25 13.46 -3.72
C ALA A 130 -2.01 13.07 -2.90
N ASP A 131 -0.93 12.70 -3.56
CA ASP A 131 0.41 12.52 -2.95
C ASP A 131 1.18 13.86 -2.84
N ARG A 132 0.72 14.87 -3.59
CA ARG A 132 1.28 16.23 -3.62
C ARG A 132 0.20 17.27 -3.83
N VAL A 133 0.21 18.32 -3.01
CA VAL A 133 -0.64 19.50 -3.17
C VAL A 133 0.22 20.76 -3.03
N SER A 134 0.12 21.67 -4.00
CA SER A 134 0.84 22.95 -3.97
C SER A 134 -0.14 24.11 -3.88
N PHE A 135 0.24 25.13 -3.11
CA PHE A 135 -0.56 26.36 -2.93
C PHE A 135 0.26 27.59 -3.32
N GLU A 136 -0.44 28.58 -3.83
CA GLU A 136 0.08 29.93 -4.07
C GLU A 136 -0.83 30.99 -3.44
N ALA A 137 -0.30 32.19 -3.23
CA ALA A 137 -1.11 33.30 -2.77
C ALA A 137 -2.13 33.72 -3.84
N LEU A 138 -3.37 33.96 -3.43
CA LEU A 138 -4.42 34.54 -4.29
C LEU A 138 -4.27 36.07 -4.32
N GLY A 139 -3.75 36.58 -5.42
CA GLY A 139 -3.49 38.01 -5.59
C GLY A 139 -2.04 38.42 -5.39
N SER A 140 -1.78 39.72 -5.31
CA SER A 140 -0.42 40.29 -5.27
C SER A 140 0.18 40.44 -3.87
N GLN A 141 -0.59 40.11 -2.83
CA GLN A 141 -0.14 40.22 -1.45
C GLN A 141 0.23 38.85 -0.86
N GLY A 142 1.32 38.79 -0.09
CA GLY A 142 1.70 37.57 0.59
C GLY A 142 0.72 37.16 1.71
N VAL A 143 0.71 35.89 2.02
CA VAL A 143 -0.15 35.26 3.06
C VAL A 143 0.66 34.98 4.32
N TYR A 144 0.10 35.31 5.48
CA TYR A 144 0.69 34.97 6.79
C TYR A 144 0.03 33.72 7.34
N ILE A 145 0.79 32.66 7.42
CA ILE A 145 0.34 31.31 7.82
C ILE A 145 0.79 31.07 9.26
N ASN A 146 -0.16 30.75 10.15
CA ASN A 146 0.09 30.43 11.55
C ASN A 146 0.39 28.92 11.73
N SER A 147 -0.41 28.07 11.09
CA SER A 147 -0.20 26.62 11.13
C SER A 147 -0.78 25.92 9.92
N ILE A 148 -0.26 24.72 9.64
CA ILE A 148 -0.76 23.84 8.58
C ILE A 148 -0.96 22.46 9.20
N LYS A 149 -2.20 21.96 9.21
CA LYS A 149 -2.51 20.57 9.58
C LYS A 149 -2.78 19.80 8.30
N VAL A 150 -2.01 18.74 8.08
CA VAL A 150 -2.19 17.79 6.98
C VAL A 150 -2.78 16.52 7.54
N THR A 151 -3.90 16.06 6.98
CA THR A 151 -4.50 14.77 7.25
C THR A 151 -4.22 13.86 6.06
N PHE A 152 -3.76 12.67 6.32
CA PHE A 152 -3.33 11.75 5.28
C PHE A 152 -3.68 10.30 5.64
N ASN A 153 -3.77 9.47 4.61
CA ASN A 153 -4.00 8.06 4.72
C ASN A 153 -2.71 7.32 4.35
N LYS A 154 -2.22 6.51 5.28
CA LYS A 154 -1.04 5.67 5.07
C LYS A 154 -1.37 4.33 4.41
N ASP A 155 -2.61 4.10 4.01
CA ASP A 155 -2.99 2.89 3.32
C ASP A 155 -2.24 2.77 1.99
N VAL A 156 -1.83 1.56 1.68
CA VAL A 156 -1.13 1.27 0.43
C VAL A 156 -2.10 0.74 -0.60
N SER A 157 -2.15 1.39 -1.75
CA SER A 157 -2.90 0.90 -2.89
C SER A 157 -2.01 0.07 -3.81
N LEU A 158 -2.41 -1.17 -4.09
CA LEU A 158 -1.68 -2.09 -4.95
C LEU A 158 -2.59 -2.63 -6.07
N ALA A 159 -2.09 -2.57 -7.31
CA ALA A 159 -2.76 -3.18 -8.45
C ALA A 159 -2.23 -4.59 -8.68
N VAL A 160 -3.15 -5.55 -8.78
CA VAL A 160 -2.87 -6.92 -9.22
C VAL A 160 -3.30 -7.04 -10.68
N SER A 161 -2.38 -7.47 -11.54
CA SER A 161 -2.65 -7.65 -12.98
C SER A 161 -3.35 -8.98 -13.27
N SER A 162 -3.64 -9.22 -14.54
CA SER A 162 -4.17 -10.52 -15.04
C SER A 162 -3.24 -11.72 -14.78
N ALA A 163 -2.05 -11.51 -14.23
CA ALA A 163 -1.21 -12.59 -13.71
C ALA A 163 -1.73 -13.16 -12.37
N GLU A 164 -2.75 -12.50 -11.78
CA GLU A 164 -3.37 -12.85 -10.50
C GLU A 164 -2.39 -12.97 -9.33
N ARG A 165 -1.20 -12.39 -9.49
CA ARG A 165 -0.14 -12.35 -8.48
C ARG A 165 0.62 -11.05 -8.53
N ALA A 166 1.07 -10.60 -7.35
CA ALA A 166 1.96 -9.46 -7.15
C ALA A 166 2.90 -9.73 -5.98
N THR A 167 3.85 -8.84 -5.71
CA THR A 167 4.70 -8.91 -4.52
C THR A 167 4.57 -7.63 -3.71
N LEU A 168 4.77 -7.75 -2.38
CA LEU A 168 4.71 -6.63 -1.45
C LEU A 168 5.79 -6.77 -0.38
N TYR A 169 6.39 -5.64 0.00
CA TYR A 169 7.32 -5.51 1.10
C TYR A 169 7.32 -4.09 1.67
N TYR A 170 7.32 -3.97 3.00
CA TYR A 170 7.60 -2.76 3.76
C TYR A 170 8.37 -3.12 5.02
N SER A 171 9.50 -2.45 5.29
CA SER A 171 10.35 -2.78 6.44
C SER A 171 9.80 -2.28 7.76
N ASP A 172 9.05 -1.19 7.76
CA ASP A 172 8.64 -0.42 8.94
C ASP A 172 7.13 -0.39 9.17
N ARG A 173 6.32 -0.91 8.24
CA ARG A 173 4.85 -0.85 8.25
C ARG A 173 4.22 -2.24 8.24
N SER A 174 3.19 -2.41 9.08
CA SER A 174 2.33 -3.61 9.10
C SER A 174 0.97 -3.29 8.49
N PHE A 175 0.33 -4.27 7.87
CA PHE A 175 -0.93 -4.08 7.16
C PHE A 175 -1.95 -5.15 7.52
N ILE A 176 -3.23 -4.78 7.47
CA ILE A 176 -4.34 -5.75 7.47
C ILE A 176 -4.50 -6.30 6.05
N ILE A 177 -4.55 -7.61 5.91
CA ILE A 177 -4.82 -8.25 4.60
C ILE A 177 -6.27 -7.96 4.19
N PRO A 178 -6.49 -7.32 3.04
CA PRO A 178 -7.83 -6.99 2.56
C PRO A 178 -8.57 -8.21 2.04
N GLU A 179 -9.88 -8.05 1.83
CA GLU A 179 -10.71 -9.07 1.20
C GLU A 179 -10.27 -9.36 -0.23
N GLY A 180 -10.31 -10.62 -0.62
CA GLY A 180 -9.95 -11.07 -1.97
C GLY A 180 -8.45 -11.29 -2.18
N ILE A 181 -7.62 -11.05 -1.16
CA ILE A 181 -6.18 -11.32 -1.18
C ILE A 181 -5.81 -12.45 -0.21
N VAL A 182 -4.88 -13.28 -0.66
CA VAL A 182 -4.09 -14.17 0.20
C VAL A 182 -2.62 -13.81 0.01
N ALA A 183 -1.94 -13.43 1.10
CA ALA A 183 -0.51 -13.17 1.10
C ALA A 183 0.25 -14.40 1.60
N ARG A 184 1.33 -14.78 0.90
CA ARG A 184 2.12 -15.96 1.24
C ARG A 184 3.61 -15.68 1.28
N THR A 185 4.26 -16.27 2.26
CA THR A 185 5.71 -16.46 2.29
C THR A 185 6.09 -17.80 1.69
N TYR A 186 7.33 -17.93 1.28
CA TYR A 186 7.84 -19.12 0.64
C TYR A 186 9.22 -19.50 1.19
N LYS A 187 9.47 -20.80 1.27
CA LYS A 187 10.79 -21.39 1.51
C LYS A 187 11.24 -22.15 0.26
N ILE A 188 12.54 -22.38 0.15
CA ILE A 188 13.12 -23.19 -0.92
C ILE A 188 13.43 -24.56 -0.37
N GLU A 189 12.81 -25.59 -0.94
CA GLU A 189 13.07 -26.99 -0.63
C GLU A 189 13.60 -27.69 -1.90
N GLY A 190 14.90 -28.00 -1.90
CA GLY A 190 15.58 -28.41 -3.13
C GLY A 190 15.59 -27.29 -4.17
N ASN A 191 14.91 -27.48 -5.29
CA ASN A 191 14.77 -26.48 -6.36
C ASN A 191 13.28 -26.12 -6.61
N VAL A 192 12.46 -26.10 -5.55
CA VAL A 192 11.03 -25.79 -5.60
C VAL A 192 10.70 -24.77 -4.52
N LEU A 193 9.80 -23.85 -4.86
CA LEU A 193 9.21 -22.91 -3.91
C LEU A 193 8.04 -23.57 -3.21
N SER A 194 8.22 -23.89 -1.94
CA SER A 194 7.16 -24.43 -1.09
C SER A 194 6.54 -23.34 -0.25
N ARG A 195 5.20 -23.36 -0.10
CA ARG A 195 4.47 -22.44 0.77
C ARG A 195 4.98 -22.59 2.21
N SER A 196 5.24 -21.48 2.90
CA SER A 196 5.68 -21.49 4.29
C SER A 196 4.56 -20.98 5.21
N ARG A 197 4.14 -19.74 5.06
CA ARG A 197 3.05 -19.16 5.85
C ARG A 197 2.03 -18.48 4.94
N GLU A 198 0.80 -18.41 5.41
CA GLU A 198 -0.33 -17.77 4.74
C GLU A 198 -0.97 -16.74 5.65
N TYR A 199 -1.29 -15.57 5.09
CA TYR A 199 -2.07 -14.49 5.72
C TYR A 199 -3.32 -14.25 4.88
N LYS A 200 -4.49 -14.32 5.52
CA LYS A 200 -5.81 -14.17 4.90
C LYS A 200 -6.48 -12.87 5.33
N LYS A 201 -7.64 -12.56 4.74
CA LYS A 201 -8.47 -11.42 5.12
C LYS A 201 -8.53 -11.23 6.65
N GLY A 202 -8.15 -10.04 7.09
CA GLY A 202 -8.16 -9.64 8.50
C GLY A 202 -6.90 -10.01 9.29
N ASP A 203 -6.02 -10.87 8.76
CA ASP A 203 -4.73 -11.15 9.38
C ASP A 203 -3.81 -9.95 9.26
N VAL A 204 -2.87 -9.84 10.18
CA VAL A 204 -1.82 -8.81 10.15
C VAL A 204 -0.61 -9.33 9.39
N LEU A 205 -0.30 -8.72 8.24
CA LEU A 205 0.99 -8.85 7.58
C LEU A 205 2.01 -8.01 8.35
N PRO A 206 2.98 -8.62 9.05
CA PRO A 206 3.90 -7.85 9.86
C PRO A 206 4.93 -7.13 9.01
N LYS A 207 5.39 -5.98 9.49
CA LYS A 207 6.50 -5.24 8.91
C LYS A 207 7.74 -6.12 8.71
N GLY A 208 8.53 -5.84 7.69
CA GLY A 208 9.73 -6.61 7.34
C GLY A 208 9.44 -7.96 6.69
N THR A 209 8.18 -8.28 6.39
CA THR A 209 7.79 -9.56 5.78
C THR A 209 7.51 -9.38 4.29
N ALA A 210 8.39 -9.94 3.46
CA ALA A 210 8.19 -9.99 2.01
C ALA A 210 7.21 -11.11 1.65
N VAL A 211 6.24 -10.83 0.77
CA VAL A 211 5.19 -11.79 0.39
C VAL A 211 4.90 -11.78 -1.11
N VAL A 212 4.38 -12.91 -1.59
CA VAL A 212 3.60 -12.97 -2.83
C VAL A 212 2.13 -12.87 -2.48
N LEU A 213 1.44 -12.00 -3.16
CA LEU A 213 0.00 -11.79 -3.07
C LEU A 213 -0.68 -12.60 -4.18
N GLU A 214 -1.72 -13.33 -3.85
CA GLU A 214 -2.60 -14.03 -4.78
C GLU A 214 -3.98 -13.39 -4.70
N ALA A 215 -4.46 -12.85 -5.82
CA ALA A 215 -5.76 -12.19 -5.92
C ALA A 215 -6.20 -12.12 -7.39
N LYS A 216 -7.48 -11.91 -7.64
CA LYS A 216 -7.98 -11.57 -8.97
C LYS A 216 -7.40 -10.23 -9.43
N GLU A 217 -7.43 -9.98 -10.75
CA GLU A 217 -7.08 -8.66 -11.29
C GLU A 217 -7.93 -7.57 -10.64
N GLY A 218 -7.28 -6.51 -10.14
CA GLY A 218 -7.96 -5.41 -9.46
C GLY A 218 -7.03 -4.53 -8.64
N LYS A 219 -7.62 -3.52 -8.03
CA LYS A 219 -6.95 -2.60 -7.10
C LYS A 219 -7.36 -2.94 -5.68
N TYR A 220 -6.39 -3.11 -4.80
CA TYR A 220 -6.58 -3.48 -3.39
C TYR A 220 -5.93 -2.45 -2.48
N ILE A 221 -6.58 -2.18 -1.35
CA ILE A 221 -6.10 -1.22 -0.35
C ILE A 221 -5.69 -1.99 0.90
N PHE A 222 -4.44 -1.83 1.29
CA PHE A 222 -3.85 -2.39 2.50
C PHE A 222 -3.88 -1.33 3.59
N GLU A 223 -4.71 -1.54 4.61
CA GLU A 223 -4.80 -0.64 5.76
C GLU A 223 -3.58 -0.79 6.66
N GLU A 224 -2.88 0.31 6.95
CA GLU A 224 -1.80 0.29 7.92
C GLU A 224 -2.32 0.02 9.34
N THR A 225 -1.58 -0.78 10.11
CA THR A 225 -1.95 -1.12 11.48
C THR A 225 -0.76 -1.14 12.43
N SER A 226 -0.98 -0.73 13.67
CA SER A 226 -0.01 -0.89 14.76
C SER A 226 -0.06 -2.27 15.43
N LYS A 227 -0.99 -3.15 15.03
CA LYS A 227 -1.09 -4.50 15.57
C LYS A 227 0.13 -5.33 15.16
N THR A 228 0.52 -6.24 16.03
CA THR A 228 1.60 -7.20 15.77
C THR A 228 1.05 -8.43 15.05
N GLY A 229 1.69 -8.81 13.96
CA GLY A 229 1.43 -10.07 13.24
C GLY A 229 2.52 -11.10 13.52
N GLU A 230 2.26 -12.34 13.17
CA GLU A 230 3.23 -13.42 13.28
C GLU A 230 4.19 -13.40 12.07
N THR A 231 5.50 -13.40 12.34
CA THR A 231 6.53 -13.49 11.31
C THR A 231 6.81 -14.94 10.90
N ASP A 232 7.42 -15.12 9.74
CA ASP A 232 7.86 -16.43 9.25
C ASP A 232 9.40 -16.48 9.18
N PRO A 233 10.07 -17.21 10.08
CA PRO A 233 11.53 -17.30 10.09
C PRO A 233 12.11 -18.10 8.92
N HIS A 234 11.28 -18.84 8.17
CA HIS A 234 11.70 -19.65 7.03
C HIS A 234 11.48 -18.95 5.67
N ASN A 235 11.03 -17.70 5.68
CA ASN A 235 10.76 -16.97 4.46
C ASN A 235 12.03 -16.69 3.67
N ALA A 236 12.14 -17.23 2.47
CA ALA A 236 13.23 -16.98 1.54
C ALA A 236 13.04 -15.72 0.68
N LEU A 237 11.88 -15.06 0.81
CA LEU A 237 11.62 -13.79 0.16
C LEU A 237 12.25 -12.64 0.94
N CYS A 238 12.89 -11.74 0.24
CA CYS A 238 13.42 -10.48 0.74
C CYS A 238 12.77 -9.31 0.01
N GLY A 239 12.94 -8.10 0.52
CA GLY A 239 12.45 -6.89 -0.12
C GLY A 239 13.27 -5.67 0.27
N SER A 240 12.97 -4.54 -0.34
CA SER A 240 13.56 -3.23 -0.01
C SER A 240 12.51 -2.14 -0.17
N ASP A 241 12.56 -1.13 0.70
CA ASP A 241 11.71 0.07 0.59
C ASP A 241 12.22 1.05 -0.47
N SER A 242 13.43 0.83 -0.97
CA SER A 242 14.03 1.65 -2.01
C SER A 242 14.67 0.80 -3.10
N THR A 243 14.91 1.42 -4.25
CA THR A 243 15.69 0.80 -5.32
C THR A 243 17.13 0.57 -4.84
N THR A 244 17.54 -0.71 -4.75
CA THR A 244 18.86 -1.11 -4.25
C THR A 244 19.34 -2.38 -4.93
N ILE A 245 20.59 -2.76 -4.70
CA ILE A 245 21.15 -4.02 -5.21
C ILE A 245 20.76 -5.14 -4.24
N THR A 246 20.27 -6.28 -4.79
CA THR A 246 19.93 -7.46 -4.01
C THR A 246 21.14 -8.00 -3.25
N SER A 247 20.92 -8.52 -2.03
CA SER A 247 21.94 -9.03 -1.13
C SER A 247 21.42 -10.16 -0.25
N GLY A 248 22.29 -10.83 0.50
CA GLY A 248 21.92 -11.82 1.50
C GLY A 248 21.92 -13.28 1.01
N GLY A 249 22.41 -13.56 -0.20
CA GLY A 249 22.55 -14.89 -0.76
C GLY A 249 23.53 -14.94 -1.90
N GLU A 250 23.53 -16.03 -2.67
CA GLU A 250 24.41 -16.25 -3.83
C GLU A 250 23.63 -16.14 -5.14
N VAL A 251 22.36 -16.50 -5.15
CA VAL A 251 21.50 -16.54 -6.34
C VAL A 251 20.21 -15.76 -6.07
N TYR A 252 19.88 -14.86 -6.98
CA TYR A 252 18.76 -13.95 -6.83
C TYR A 252 17.78 -14.08 -7.98
N TYR A 253 16.49 -13.96 -7.66
CA TYR A 253 15.40 -14.09 -8.60
C TYR A 253 14.44 -12.91 -8.47
N VAL A 254 13.99 -12.40 -9.61
CA VAL A 254 12.92 -11.42 -9.72
C VAL A 254 11.58 -12.12 -9.95
N PHE A 255 10.53 -11.62 -9.32
CA PHE A 255 9.17 -12.06 -9.61
C PHE A 255 8.71 -11.59 -11.00
N GLY A 256 8.09 -12.48 -11.76
CA GLY A 256 7.60 -12.14 -13.10
C GLY A 256 6.79 -13.24 -13.77
N LYS A 257 6.31 -12.95 -14.98
CA LYS A 257 5.64 -13.89 -15.87
C LYS A 257 6.52 -14.10 -17.10
N GLY A 258 6.94 -15.32 -17.35
CA GLY A 258 7.75 -15.71 -18.49
C GLY A 258 7.20 -16.95 -19.20
N SER A 259 8.03 -17.61 -20.02
CA SER A 259 7.67 -18.81 -20.77
C SER A 259 7.22 -19.99 -19.88
N ASN A 260 7.73 -20.06 -18.65
CA ASN A 260 7.39 -21.10 -17.67
C ASN A 260 6.22 -20.68 -16.75
N GLY A 261 5.48 -19.60 -17.07
CA GLY A 261 4.38 -19.09 -16.27
C GLY A 261 4.78 -18.00 -15.29
N VAL A 262 3.98 -17.81 -14.22
CA VAL A 262 4.25 -16.85 -13.15
C VAL A 262 5.13 -17.49 -12.09
N GLY A 263 6.21 -16.81 -11.71
CA GLY A 263 7.17 -17.31 -10.71
C GLY A 263 8.37 -16.40 -10.56
N PHE A 264 9.47 -16.96 -10.10
CA PHE A 264 10.72 -16.24 -9.87
C PHE A 264 11.76 -16.65 -10.91
N TYR A 265 12.34 -15.67 -11.58
CA TYR A 265 13.27 -15.84 -12.69
C TYR A 265 14.62 -15.19 -12.38
N TRP A 266 15.70 -15.76 -12.88
CA TRP A 266 16.95 -15.02 -12.95
C TRP A 266 16.77 -13.75 -13.78
N LYS A 267 17.14 -12.61 -13.22
CA LYS A 267 17.17 -11.34 -13.97
C LYS A 267 18.48 -11.17 -14.73
N LYS A 268 19.56 -11.75 -14.19
CA LYS A 268 20.89 -11.83 -14.79
C LYS A 268 21.35 -13.27 -14.91
N ALA A 269 22.34 -13.53 -15.78
CA ALA A 269 22.92 -14.85 -15.95
C ALA A 269 23.39 -15.40 -14.60
N ASN A 270 23.21 -16.70 -14.37
CA ASN A 270 23.57 -17.40 -13.15
C ASN A 270 22.94 -16.86 -11.85
N GLY A 271 21.91 -16.02 -11.96
CA GLY A 271 21.24 -15.43 -10.79
C GLY A 271 22.07 -14.37 -10.06
N GLU A 272 22.98 -13.69 -10.75
CA GLU A 272 23.75 -12.58 -10.17
C GLU A 272 22.85 -11.47 -9.61
N ALA A 273 23.39 -10.70 -8.66
CA ALA A 273 22.71 -9.59 -8.02
C ALA A 273 22.22 -8.55 -9.04
N PHE A 274 21.04 -8.01 -8.78
CA PHE A 274 20.38 -7.02 -9.65
C PHE A 274 19.79 -5.86 -8.83
N THR A 275 19.49 -4.76 -9.50
CA THR A 275 18.79 -3.64 -8.90
C THR A 275 17.29 -3.96 -8.78
N THR A 276 16.78 -3.99 -7.54
CA THR A 276 15.36 -4.23 -7.22
C THR A 276 14.53 -2.95 -7.36
N GLU A 277 13.23 -3.09 -7.38
CA GLU A 277 12.28 -1.99 -7.27
C GLU A 277 11.87 -1.80 -5.81
N ALA A 278 11.50 -0.56 -5.44
CA ALA A 278 10.96 -0.26 -4.12
C ALA A 278 9.68 -1.05 -3.83
N HIS A 279 9.52 -1.51 -2.61
CA HIS A 279 8.34 -2.22 -2.09
C HIS A 279 7.99 -3.52 -2.83
N LYS A 280 8.94 -4.10 -3.58
CA LYS A 280 8.79 -5.38 -4.25
C LYS A 280 9.61 -6.47 -3.55
N ALA A 281 9.04 -7.68 -3.53
CA ALA A 281 9.79 -8.84 -3.05
C ALA A 281 10.63 -9.45 -4.18
N TYR A 282 11.78 -9.94 -3.80
CA TYR A 282 12.65 -10.79 -4.61
C TYR A 282 12.99 -12.05 -3.81
N LEU A 283 13.47 -13.09 -4.49
CA LEU A 283 13.86 -14.32 -3.84
C LEU A 283 15.37 -14.40 -3.68
N VAL A 284 15.81 -14.85 -2.52
CA VAL A 284 17.21 -15.09 -2.18
C VAL A 284 17.44 -16.57 -1.97
N TYR A 285 18.46 -17.13 -2.61
CA TYR A 285 18.80 -18.53 -2.49
C TYR A 285 20.30 -18.74 -2.34
N THR A 286 20.67 -19.56 -1.37
CA THR A 286 22.01 -20.08 -1.21
C THR A 286 21.96 -21.58 -1.45
N PRO A 287 22.30 -22.06 -2.67
CA PRO A 287 22.22 -23.48 -3.00
C PRO A 287 23.23 -24.28 -2.17
N SER A 288 22.82 -25.48 -1.75
CA SER A 288 23.78 -26.44 -1.23
C SER A 288 24.74 -26.88 -2.35
N LYS A 289 25.97 -27.24 -2.01
CA LYS A 289 27.02 -27.66 -2.98
C LYS A 289 26.59 -28.78 -3.93
N THR A 290 25.51 -29.48 -3.64
CA THR A 290 24.99 -30.61 -4.42
C THR A 290 23.82 -30.28 -5.33
N THR A 291 23.26 -29.08 -5.27
CA THR A 291 22.11 -28.67 -6.08
C THR A 291 22.47 -27.48 -6.96
N ASN A 292 22.36 -27.63 -8.28
CA ASN A 292 22.47 -26.53 -9.22
C ASN A 292 21.19 -25.68 -9.16
N ALA A 293 21.31 -24.38 -8.95
CA ALA A 293 20.20 -23.45 -9.01
C ALA A 293 19.60 -23.44 -10.43
N LYS A 294 18.27 -23.48 -10.53
CA LYS A 294 17.54 -23.37 -11.80
C LYS A 294 17.30 -21.90 -12.13
N SER A 295 17.24 -21.56 -13.41
CA SER A 295 16.94 -20.18 -13.87
C SER A 295 15.49 -19.74 -13.60
N PHE A 296 14.62 -20.67 -13.20
CA PHE A 296 13.22 -20.45 -12.85
C PHE A 296 12.82 -21.32 -11.66
N LEU A 297 12.11 -20.69 -10.72
CA LEU A 297 11.44 -21.34 -9.60
C LEU A 297 9.96 -21.00 -9.66
N GLY A 298 9.14 -21.98 -10.05
CA GLY A 298 7.69 -21.90 -10.01
C GLY A 298 7.17 -22.14 -8.60
N PHE A 299 5.97 -21.66 -8.36
CA PHE A 299 5.26 -22.00 -7.14
C PHE A 299 4.94 -23.49 -7.16
N ASP A 300 5.20 -24.15 -6.05
CA ASP A 300 4.60 -25.45 -5.79
C ASP A 300 3.07 -25.22 -5.86
N VAL A 301 2.49 -25.64 -6.97
CA VAL A 301 1.06 -25.88 -7.02
C VAL A 301 0.93 -27.12 -6.13
N ALA A 302 0.84 -26.90 -4.80
CA ALA A 302 0.17 -27.89 -4.01
C ALA A 302 -1.13 -28.10 -4.78
N LEU A 303 -1.23 -29.24 -5.46
CA LEU A 303 -2.53 -29.71 -5.88
C LEU A 303 -3.38 -29.50 -4.64
N GLU A 304 -4.22 -28.45 -4.62
CA GLU A 304 -5.36 -28.50 -3.74
C GLU A 304 -5.94 -29.85 -4.07
N ILE A 305 -5.70 -30.78 -3.19
CA ILE A 305 -6.48 -31.99 -3.13
C ILE A 305 -7.84 -31.43 -2.69
N GLN A 306 -8.58 -30.87 -3.64
CA GLN A 306 -10.02 -30.86 -3.54
C GLN A 306 -10.31 -32.32 -3.29
N GLY A 307 -10.81 -32.57 -2.08
CA GLY A 307 -11.15 -33.92 -1.68
C GLY A 307 -11.91 -34.56 -2.84
N PRO A 308 -11.63 -35.80 -3.21
CA PRO A 308 -12.11 -36.39 -4.46
C PRO A 308 -13.59 -36.08 -4.58
N THR A 309 -14.01 -35.45 -5.68
CA THR A 309 -15.42 -35.14 -5.91
C THR A 309 -16.18 -36.46 -5.88
N VAL A 310 -17.06 -36.61 -4.89
CA VAL A 310 -17.90 -37.81 -4.78
C VAL A 310 -18.86 -37.80 -5.96
N ILE A 311 -18.76 -38.81 -6.79
CA ILE A 311 -19.64 -38.98 -7.97
C ILE A 311 -20.57 -40.16 -7.72
N GLU A 312 -21.87 -39.92 -7.82
CA GLU A 312 -22.91 -40.95 -7.63
C GLU A 312 -23.30 -41.66 -8.94
N LYS A 313 -22.88 -41.27 -10.08
CA LYS A 313 -22.90 -41.92 -11.42
C LYS A 313 -22.54 -40.90 -12.49
N THR A 314 -21.36 -41.00 -13.07
CA THR A 314 -21.02 -40.20 -14.25
C THR A 314 -20.39 -41.09 -15.32
N THR A 315 -20.85 -40.93 -16.55
CA THR A 315 -20.16 -41.52 -17.72
C THR A 315 -18.89 -40.69 -17.98
N PHE A 316 -17.73 -41.27 -17.76
CA PHE A 316 -16.45 -40.65 -18.06
C PHE A 316 -16.11 -40.87 -19.54
N ASP A 317 -15.77 -39.80 -20.24
CA ASP A 317 -15.19 -39.84 -21.56
C ASP A 317 -13.67 -39.85 -21.44
N GLY A 318 -13.04 -40.99 -21.66
CA GLY A 318 -11.58 -41.14 -21.57
C GLY A 318 -11.08 -42.25 -20.64
N PRO A 319 -9.78 -42.56 -20.68
CA PRO A 319 -9.18 -43.59 -19.86
C PRO A 319 -9.18 -43.24 -18.38
N ILE A 320 -9.51 -44.21 -17.53
CA ILE A 320 -9.58 -44.08 -16.09
C ILE A 320 -8.34 -44.76 -15.48
N TYR A 321 -7.69 -44.08 -14.52
CA TYR A 321 -6.52 -44.59 -13.83
C TYR A 321 -6.74 -44.59 -12.30
N ASN A 322 -6.12 -45.53 -11.58
CA ASN A 322 -6.01 -45.49 -10.12
C ASN A 322 -4.87 -44.56 -9.69
N LEU A 323 -4.66 -44.42 -8.37
CA LEU A 323 -3.57 -43.58 -7.82
C LEU A 323 -2.16 -44.15 -8.14
N ALA A 324 -2.04 -45.40 -8.48
CA ALA A 324 -0.77 -46.04 -8.90
C ALA A 324 -0.51 -45.81 -10.41
N GLY A 325 -1.37 -45.08 -11.13
CA GLY A 325 -1.25 -44.85 -12.56
C GLY A 325 -1.65 -46.04 -13.44
N GLN A 326 -2.23 -47.06 -12.87
CA GLN A 326 -2.72 -48.22 -13.62
C GLN A 326 -4.10 -47.91 -14.20
N ARG A 327 -4.32 -48.29 -15.44
CA ARG A 327 -5.63 -48.17 -16.11
C ARG A 327 -6.63 -49.11 -15.45
N VAL A 328 -7.77 -48.58 -15.05
CA VAL A 328 -8.87 -49.33 -14.42
C VAL A 328 -10.18 -49.10 -15.17
N ASP A 329 -11.15 -49.95 -14.94
CA ASP A 329 -12.47 -49.79 -15.52
C ASP A 329 -13.37 -48.84 -14.67
N LYS A 330 -14.55 -48.54 -15.22
CA LYS A 330 -15.52 -47.61 -14.59
C LYS A 330 -16.09 -48.13 -13.29
N ASP A 331 -15.98 -49.40 -12.99
CA ASP A 331 -16.53 -50.07 -11.80
C ASP A 331 -15.50 -50.17 -10.66
N TYR A 332 -14.26 -49.68 -10.89
CA TYR A 332 -13.21 -49.61 -9.88
C TYR A 332 -13.63 -48.75 -8.71
N LYS A 333 -13.63 -49.31 -7.50
CA LYS A 333 -13.99 -48.58 -6.26
C LYS A 333 -12.75 -47.90 -5.67
N GLY A 334 -12.91 -46.65 -5.31
CA GLY A 334 -11.84 -45.85 -4.73
C GLY A 334 -11.53 -44.58 -5.51
N ILE A 335 -10.33 -44.01 -5.31
CA ILE A 335 -9.94 -42.80 -6.01
C ILE A 335 -9.49 -43.13 -7.42
N ILE A 336 -10.12 -42.51 -8.40
CA ILE A 336 -9.82 -42.60 -9.83
C ILE A 336 -9.34 -41.26 -10.38
N ILE A 337 -8.54 -41.32 -11.43
CA ILE A 337 -8.04 -40.15 -12.16
C ILE A 337 -8.57 -40.22 -13.58
N VAL A 338 -9.28 -39.17 -14.02
CA VAL A 338 -9.81 -39.05 -15.37
C VAL A 338 -9.49 -37.64 -15.86
N ASN A 339 -8.85 -37.52 -17.02
CA ASN A 339 -8.45 -36.24 -17.61
C ASN A 339 -7.72 -35.33 -16.61
N GLY A 340 -6.81 -35.89 -15.76
CA GLY A 340 -6.02 -35.17 -14.77
C GLY A 340 -6.77 -34.75 -13.49
N LYS A 341 -8.06 -35.08 -13.36
CA LYS A 341 -8.88 -34.80 -12.16
C LYS A 341 -9.12 -36.06 -11.33
N LYS A 342 -9.17 -35.89 -10.00
CA LYS A 342 -9.41 -36.98 -9.03
C LYS A 342 -10.88 -37.05 -8.64
N TYR A 343 -11.42 -38.27 -8.61
CA TYR A 343 -12.81 -38.56 -8.22
C TYR A 343 -12.82 -39.72 -7.23
N LEU A 344 -13.76 -39.71 -6.30
CA LEU A 344 -14.06 -40.86 -5.45
C LEU A 344 -15.24 -41.64 -6.07
N ASN A 345 -14.95 -42.80 -6.66
CA ASN A 345 -15.95 -43.74 -7.18
C ASN A 345 -16.32 -44.73 -6.06
N ARG A 346 -17.56 -44.69 -5.61
CA ARG A 346 -18.10 -45.50 -4.52
C ARG A 346 -18.81 -46.77 -5.01
#